data_6f2ce533d53fbcc2321855e5b9ce762a
#
_entry.id   6f2ce533d53fbcc2321855e5b9ce762a
#
_cell.length_a   1.000
_cell.length_b   1.000
_cell.length_c   1.000
_cell.angle_alpha   90.00
_cell.angle_beta   90.00
_cell.angle_gamma   90.00
#
_symmetry.space_group_name_H-M   'P 1'
#
loop_
_entity.id
_entity.type
_entity.pdbx_description
1 polymer ?
#
loop_
_entity_poly.entity_id
_entity_poly.type
_entity_poly.pdbx_seq_one_letter_code
_entity_poly.pdbx_strand_id
1 'polypeptide(L)'
;LGWAFTSARKERGIKQYLTDKAMVEMGLQEKMEMADFAKMEKVRARADTVVDNSETAESLKPYYRQFCKRPCFHDEYLQAFNNPTVRLVDTDGQGVEAFTEKGVVANGTEYEVDCIVFATGFEVGTDYSRRAGYSITGVDGLTISEKWADGMATFHGLHTRGFPNAFFFGPQQSGFTATYTFALDENAMQTAHILGELKKRGALRVDASEKAESAWINTIKRVARQTEEFQKSCTPGYYNNEGHVEFESQ
;
A
#
# COMPACT_ATOMS: atom_id res chain seq x y z
N LEU A 1 10.77 -17.38 3.15
CA LEU A 1 12.05 -16.92 3.73
C LEU A 1 11.82 -15.97 4.92
N GLY A 2 10.82 -15.06 4.90
CA GLY A 2 10.50 -14.17 6.01
C GLY A 2 10.09 -14.90 7.31
N TRP A 3 9.37 -15.98 7.21
CA TRP A 3 8.91 -16.79 8.36
C TRP A 3 10.05 -17.52 9.08
N ALA A 4 10.99 -18.11 8.33
CA ALA A 4 12.14 -18.79 8.91
C ALA A 4 13.10 -17.82 9.62
N PHE A 5 13.13 -16.56 9.17
CA PHE A 5 14.01 -15.55 9.75
C PHE A 5 13.52 -15.02 11.09
N THR A 6 12.19 -14.91 11.29
CA THR A 6 11.60 -14.44 12.55
C THR A 6 11.74 -15.45 13.66
N SER A 7 11.52 -16.75 13.41
CA SER A 7 11.63 -17.79 14.43
C SER A 7 13.07 -18.02 14.91
N ALA A 8 14.04 -18.06 13.99
CA ALA A 8 15.45 -18.26 14.34
C ALA A 8 16.09 -17.07 15.09
N ARG A 9 15.53 -15.84 14.93
CA ARG A 9 15.99 -14.65 15.66
C ARG A 9 15.30 -14.44 17.00
N LYS A 10 14.08 -14.97 17.19
CA LYS A 10 13.38 -15.01 18.49
C LYS A 10 14.22 -15.73 19.56
N GLU A 11 14.93 -16.79 19.16
CA GLU A 11 15.79 -17.58 20.07
C GLU A 11 17.11 -16.90 20.44
N ARG A 12 17.61 -15.97 19.61
CA ARG A 12 18.93 -15.33 19.82
C ARG A 12 18.89 -13.94 20.43
N GLY A 13 17.70 -13.37 20.68
CA GLY A 13 17.50 -12.06 21.32
C GLY A 13 18.16 -10.89 20.54
N ILE A 14 17.37 -9.94 20.11
CA ILE A 14 17.81 -8.74 19.37
C ILE A 14 18.94 -7.97 20.11
N LYS A 15 19.01 -8.07 21.44
CA LYS A 15 20.06 -7.42 22.24
C LYS A 15 21.48 -7.87 21.90
N GLN A 16 21.67 -9.07 21.37
CA GLN A 16 23.02 -9.62 21.07
C GLN A 16 23.57 -9.11 19.74
N TYR A 17 22.70 -8.54 18.86
CA TYR A 17 23.09 -7.99 17.56
C TYR A 17 23.29 -6.46 17.58
N LEU A 18 22.88 -5.80 18.64
CA LEU A 18 22.98 -4.35 18.77
C LEU A 18 24.20 -3.92 19.60
N THR A 19 25.32 -4.63 19.54
CA THR A 19 26.57 -4.09 20.04
C THR A 19 27.05 -2.98 19.10
N ASP A 20 27.50 -1.86 19.63
CA ASP A 20 27.96 -0.70 18.85
C ASP A 20 28.97 -1.08 17.74
N LYS A 21 29.79 -2.10 17.97
CA LYS A 21 30.77 -2.59 17.00
C LYS A 21 30.14 -3.28 15.79
N ALA A 22 29.15 -4.15 16.02
CA ALA A 22 28.40 -4.82 14.94
C ALA A 22 27.61 -3.80 14.10
N MET A 23 27.02 -2.79 14.74
CA MET A 23 26.29 -1.72 14.06
C MET A 23 27.20 -0.85 13.17
N VAL A 24 28.46 -0.66 13.52
CA VAL A 24 29.41 0.11 12.70
C VAL A 24 29.76 -0.62 11.39
N GLU A 25 29.88 -1.93 11.43
CA GLU A 25 30.27 -2.77 10.29
C GLU A 25 29.12 -3.10 9.32
N MET A 26 27.86 -2.90 9.75
CA MET A 26 26.67 -3.19 8.93
C MET A 26 26.42 -2.11 7.86
N GLY A 27 25.97 -2.54 6.69
CA GLY A 27 25.48 -1.64 5.65
C GLY A 27 24.19 -0.88 6.07
N LEU A 28 23.91 0.23 5.38
CA LEU A 28 22.71 1.06 5.69
C LEU A 28 21.41 0.27 5.61
N GLN A 29 21.25 -0.56 4.58
CA GLN A 29 20.04 -1.38 4.38
C GLN A 29 19.85 -2.38 5.53
N GLU A 30 20.91 -3.03 5.95
CA GLU A 30 20.88 -3.97 7.08
C GLU A 30 20.54 -3.27 8.40
N LYS A 31 21.08 -2.05 8.62
CA LYS A 31 20.70 -1.22 9.78
C LYS A 31 19.22 -0.86 9.78
N MET A 32 18.70 -0.48 8.62
CA MET A 32 17.27 -0.16 8.47
C MET A 32 16.39 -1.40 8.74
N GLU A 33 16.79 -2.56 8.25
CA GLU A 33 16.08 -3.81 8.49
C GLU A 33 16.10 -4.20 9.98
N MET A 34 17.22 -4.06 10.64
CA MET A 34 17.32 -4.31 12.09
C MET A 34 16.48 -3.34 12.91
N ALA A 35 16.45 -2.07 12.52
CA ALA A 35 15.59 -1.08 13.17
C ALA A 35 14.09 -1.40 12.99
N ASP A 36 13.71 -1.84 11.79
CA ASP A 36 12.36 -2.30 11.47
C ASP A 36 11.96 -3.50 12.35
N PHE A 37 12.78 -4.53 12.41
CA PHE A 37 12.53 -5.70 13.28
C PHE A 37 12.42 -5.30 14.76
N ALA A 38 13.33 -4.45 15.24
CA ALA A 38 13.28 -3.97 16.63
C ALA A 38 11.99 -3.18 16.93
N LYS A 39 11.52 -2.39 15.96
CA LYS A 39 10.25 -1.68 16.07
C LYS A 39 9.06 -2.63 16.10
N MET A 40 9.03 -3.59 15.18
CA MET A 40 7.93 -4.56 15.10
C MET A 40 7.88 -5.49 16.32
N GLU A 41 9.03 -5.84 16.93
CA GLU A 41 9.02 -6.56 18.22
C GLU A 41 8.34 -5.77 19.33
N LYS A 42 8.55 -4.45 19.40
CA LYS A 42 7.83 -3.60 20.37
C LYS A 42 6.33 -3.57 20.11
N VAL A 43 5.92 -3.57 18.84
CA VAL A 43 4.50 -3.61 18.46
C VAL A 43 3.87 -4.95 18.87
N ARG A 44 4.55 -6.08 18.61
CA ARG A 44 4.09 -7.43 19.03
C ARG A 44 4.01 -7.55 20.54
N ALA A 45 5.04 -7.12 21.27
CA ALA A 45 5.07 -7.14 22.73
C ALA A 45 3.93 -6.33 23.37
N ARG A 46 3.43 -5.28 22.68
CA ARG A 46 2.25 -4.54 23.15
C ARG A 46 0.99 -5.41 23.16
N ALA A 47 0.80 -6.29 22.19
CA ALA A 47 -0.33 -7.21 22.21
C ALA A 47 -0.29 -8.14 23.45
N ASP A 48 0.88 -8.70 23.77
CA ASP A 48 1.05 -9.53 24.98
C ASP A 48 0.81 -8.75 26.29
N THR A 49 1.09 -7.45 26.29
CA THR A 49 0.95 -6.62 27.50
C THR A 49 -0.50 -6.18 27.72
N VAL A 50 -1.27 -6.03 26.66
CA VAL A 50 -2.60 -5.38 26.71
C VAL A 50 -3.74 -6.40 26.63
N VAL A 51 -3.57 -7.50 25.90
CA VAL A 51 -4.61 -8.51 25.68
C VAL A 51 -4.45 -9.64 26.68
N ASP A 52 -5.48 -9.90 27.49
CA ASP A 52 -5.44 -10.87 28.60
C ASP A 52 -5.36 -12.31 28.11
N ASN A 53 -6.03 -12.64 27.01
CA ASN A 53 -5.98 -13.99 26.42
C ASN A 53 -4.77 -14.13 25.50
N SER A 54 -3.87 -15.06 25.82
CA SER A 54 -2.60 -15.22 25.10
C SER A 54 -2.75 -15.70 23.65
N GLU A 55 -3.77 -16.51 23.35
CA GLU A 55 -4.05 -16.98 21.98
C GLU A 55 -4.56 -15.82 21.12
N THR A 56 -5.50 -15.04 21.65
CA THR A 56 -5.96 -13.81 21.00
C THR A 56 -4.83 -12.80 20.81
N ALA A 57 -3.97 -12.63 21.81
CA ALA A 57 -2.80 -11.76 21.72
C ALA A 57 -1.85 -12.20 20.60
N GLU A 58 -1.60 -13.52 20.45
CA GLU A 58 -0.75 -14.06 19.39
C GLU A 58 -1.35 -13.79 17.99
N SER A 59 -2.66 -14.03 17.81
CA SER A 59 -3.36 -13.78 16.54
C SER A 59 -3.41 -12.31 16.14
N LEU A 60 -3.27 -11.40 17.10
CA LEU A 60 -3.22 -9.94 16.85
C LEU A 60 -1.82 -9.42 16.51
N LYS A 61 -0.77 -10.24 16.58
CA LYS A 61 0.60 -9.80 16.33
C LYS A 61 0.88 -9.65 14.83
N PRO A 62 1.37 -8.47 14.37
CA PRO A 62 1.78 -8.29 12.99
C PRO A 62 3.13 -8.93 12.72
N TYR A 63 3.18 -9.95 11.86
CA TYR A 63 4.41 -10.65 11.46
C TYR A 63 4.95 -10.20 10.10
N TYR A 64 4.64 -8.98 9.69
CA TYR A 64 5.17 -8.32 8.50
C TYR A 64 6.03 -7.12 8.88
N ARG A 65 6.81 -6.59 7.93
CA ARG A 65 7.66 -5.40 8.12
C ARG A 65 6.80 -4.14 8.23
N GLN A 66 7.26 -3.12 8.96
CA GLN A 66 6.47 -1.94 9.35
C GLN A 66 5.75 -1.26 8.19
N PHE A 67 6.41 -1.07 7.05
CA PHE A 67 5.84 -0.35 5.90
C PHE A 67 5.26 -1.27 4.82
N CYS A 68 5.13 -2.57 5.07
CA CYS A 68 4.38 -3.47 4.20
C CYS A 68 2.87 -3.16 4.19
N LYS A 69 2.37 -2.62 5.28
CA LYS A 69 0.98 -2.16 5.44
C LYS A 69 0.98 -0.72 5.96
N ARG A 70 -0.13 -0.01 5.79
CA ARG A 70 -0.29 1.32 6.40
C ARG A 70 -0.28 1.20 7.91
N PRO A 71 0.60 1.91 8.63
CA PRO A 71 0.54 1.95 10.08
C PRO A 71 -0.78 2.59 10.54
N CYS A 72 -1.48 1.89 11.43
CA CYS A 72 -2.68 2.39 12.08
C CYS A 72 -2.37 2.64 13.56
N PHE A 73 -2.87 3.75 14.08
CA PHE A 73 -2.66 4.16 15.47
C PHE A 73 -4.02 4.27 16.15
N HIS A 74 -4.21 3.48 17.21
CA HIS A 74 -5.42 3.53 18.02
C HIS A 74 -5.10 3.10 19.45
N ASP A 75 -5.65 3.83 20.44
CA ASP A 75 -5.30 3.59 21.83
C ASP A 75 -6.15 2.49 22.49
N GLU A 76 -7.35 2.22 21.96
CA GLU A 76 -8.35 1.33 22.56
C GLU A 76 -8.60 0.04 21.75
N TYR A 77 -7.93 -0.15 20.60
CA TYR A 77 -8.18 -1.31 19.73
C TYR A 77 -7.85 -2.64 20.40
N LEU A 78 -6.66 -2.77 21.00
CA LEU A 78 -6.24 -4.00 21.66
C LEU A 78 -7.06 -4.29 22.92
N GLN A 79 -7.41 -3.26 23.68
CA GLN A 79 -8.22 -3.40 24.89
C GLN A 79 -9.64 -3.90 24.60
N ALA A 80 -10.17 -3.66 23.41
CA ALA A 80 -11.48 -4.14 22.99
C ALA A 80 -11.59 -5.67 23.10
N PHE A 81 -10.49 -6.39 22.85
CA PHE A 81 -10.45 -7.86 22.91
C PHE A 81 -10.48 -8.45 24.33
N ASN A 82 -10.35 -7.63 25.37
CA ASN A 82 -10.56 -8.04 26.76
C ASN A 82 -12.04 -7.98 27.16
N ASN A 83 -12.90 -7.44 26.31
CA ASN A 83 -14.33 -7.46 26.54
C ASN A 83 -14.90 -8.86 26.23
N PRO A 84 -15.61 -9.51 27.15
CA PRO A 84 -16.15 -10.87 26.95
C PRO A 84 -17.16 -10.99 25.80
N THR A 85 -17.69 -9.88 25.31
CA THR A 85 -18.58 -9.85 24.14
C THR A 85 -17.86 -9.70 22.81
N VAL A 86 -16.54 -9.44 22.82
CA VAL A 86 -15.72 -9.32 21.62
C VAL A 86 -15.01 -10.66 21.37
N ARG A 87 -15.16 -11.17 20.16
CA ARG A 87 -14.52 -12.40 19.72
C ARG A 87 -13.69 -12.14 18.47
N LEU A 88 -12.42 -12.53 18.49
CA LEU A 88 -11.58 -12.62 17.31
C LEU A 88 -11.78 -13.98 16.64
N VAL A 89 -12.04 -13.97 15.35
CA VAL A 89 -12.06 -15.19 14.51
C VAL A 89 -10.90 -15.07 13.53
N ASP A 90 -9.85 -15.83 13.80
CA ASP A 90 -8.72 -15.95 12.88
C ASP A 90 -9.09 -16.97 11.79
N THR A 91 -9.07 -16.53 10.54
CA THR A 91 -9.41 -17.37 9.39
C THR A 91 -8.18 -17.92 8.66
N ASP A 92 -6.98 -17.73 9.21
CA ASP A 92 -5.70 -18.09 8.57
C ASP A 92 -5.61 -17.57 7.10
N GLY A 93 -6.14 -16.36 6.87
CA GLY A 93 -6.15 -15.72 5.55
C GLY A 93 -7.22 -16.23 4.58
N GLN A 94 -8.07 -17.20 4.97
CA GLN A 94 -9.12 -17.71 4.09
C GLN A 94 -10.34 -16.76 3.99
N GLY A 95 -10.53 -15.90 4.99
CA GLY A 95 -11.63 -14.94 5.02
C GLY A 95 -12.97 -15.56 5.39
N VAL A 96 -14.04 -14.86 5.03
CA VAL A 96 -15.43 -15.31 5.20
C VAL A 96 -15.80 -16.26 4.08
N GLU A 97 -16.32 -17.44 4.41
CA GLU A 97 -16.68 -18.49 3.46
C GLU A 97 -18.03 -18.23 2.79
N ALA A 98 -19.01 -17.76 3.58
CA ALA A 98 -20.35 -17.51 3.09
C ALA A 98 -21.11 -16.48 3.95
N PHE A 99 -22.13 -15.88 3.36
CA PHE A 99 -23.15 -15.11 4.05
C PHE A 99 -24.44 -15.92 4.06
N THR A 100 -25.13 -15.92 5.20
CA THR A 100 -26.43 -16.56 5.40
C THR A 100 -27.50 -15.52 5.70
N GLU A 101 -28.75 -15.95 5.82
CA GLU A 101 -29.83 -15.08 6.29
C GLU A 101 -29.66 -14.60 7.74
N LYS A 102 -28.82 -15.30 8.51
CA LYS A 102 -28.59 -15.01 9.93
C LYS A 102 -27.25 -14.39 10.24
N GLY A 103 -26.28 -14.47 9.34
CA GLY A 103 -24.95 -13.97 9.62
C GLY A 103 -23.85 -14.39 8.63
N VAL A 104 -22.72 -14.80 9.16
CA VAL A 104 -21.52 -15.15 8.38
C VAL A 104 -20.98 -16.53 8.76
N VAL A 105 -20.40 -17.24 7.79
CA VAL A 105 -19.70 -18.51 8.01
C VAL A 105 -18.20 -18.27 7.87
N ALA A 106 -17.44 -18.68 8.87
CA ALA A 106 -15.99 -18.68 8.86
C ALA A 106 -15.46 -19.92 9.62
N ASN A 107 -14.44 -20.58 9.07
CA ASN A 107 -13.89 -21.85 9.61
C ASN A 107 -14.97 -22.91 9.86
N GLY A 108 -15.94 -23.01 8.93
CA GLY A 108 -17.06 -23.95 9.02
C GLY A 108 -18.07 -23.64 10.14
N THR A 109 -17.95 -22.51 10.82
CA THR A 109 -18.85 -22.09 11.91
C THR A 109 -19.70 -20.91 11.47
N GLU A 110 -21.02 -20.98 11.69
CA GLU A 110 -21.94 -19.87 11.48
C GLU A 110 -21.95 -18.96 12.71
N TYR A 111 -21.76 -17.66 12.48
CA TYR A 111 -21.85 -16.61 13.47
C TYR A 111 -23.08 -15.77 13.18
N GLU A 112 -24.09 -15.87 14.05
CA GLU A 112 -25.31 -15.06 13.95
C GLU A 112 -25.00 -13.61 14.34
N VAL A 113 -25.40 -12.66 13.48
CA VAL A 113 -25.17 -11.22 13.67
C VAL A 113 -26.33 -10.40 13.13
N ASP A 114 -26.61 -9.29 13.77
CA ASP A 114 -27.65 -8.32 13.34
C ASP A 114 -27.11 -7.30 12.33
N CYS A 115 -25.79 -7.11 12.27
CA CYS A 115 -25.16 -6.14 11.40
C CYS A 115 -23.79 -6.62 10.97
N ILE A 116 -23.44 -6.41 9.70
CA ILE A 116 -22.14 -6.71 9.12
C ILE A 116 -21.49 -5.40 8.65
N VAL A 117 -20.29 -5.12 9.13
CA VAL A 117 -19.49 -3.97 8.69
C VAL A 117 -18.35 -4.46 7.79
N PHE A 118 -18.42 -4.12 6.51
CA PHE A 118 -17.34 -4.42 5.56
C PHE A 118 -16.21 -3.40 5.72
N ALA A 119 -15.11 -3.84 6.32
CA ALA A 119 -13.89 -3.04 6.50
C ALA A 119 -12.70 -3.67 5.74
N THR A 120 -12.95 -4.18 4.55
CA THR A 120 -12.05 -5.01 3.75
C THR A 120 -10.96 -4.22 3.00
N GLY A 121 -10.93 -2.89 3.16
CA GLY A 121 -9.94 -2.00 2.54
C GLY A 121 -10.41 -1.39 1.22
N PHE A 122 -9.46 -0.76 0.52
CA PHE A 122 -9.72 -0.07 -0.75
C PHE A 122 -9.09 -0.82 -1.91
N GLU A 123 -9.74 -0.80 -3.08
CA GLU A 123 -9.15 -1.22 -4.35
C GLU A 123 -8.20 -0.12 -4.85
N VAL A 124 -6.88 -0.28 -4.64
CA VAL A 124 -5.88 0.72 -5.06
C VAL A 124 -5.21 0.34 -6.37
N GLY A 125 -4.85 -0.92 -6.57
CA GLY A 125 -4.21 -1.44 -7.80
C GLY A 125 -5.18 -1.82 -8.93
N THR A 126 -6.48 -1.60 -8.77
CA THR A 126 -7.50 -1.94 -9.76
C THR A 126 -7.46 -0.98 -10.95
N ASP A 127 -7.83 -1.47 -12.15
CA ASP A 127 -8.00 -0.69 -13.38
C ASP A 127 -8.77 0.61 -13.13
N TYR A 128 -8.28 1.69 -13.76
CA TYR A 128 -8.83 3.03 -13.57
C TYR A 128 -10.32 3.11 -13.91
N SER A 129 -10.74 2.53 -15.02
CA SER A 129 -12.14 2.58 -15.47
C SER A 129 -13.06 1.84 -14.51
N ARG A 130 -12.60 0.73 -13.94
CA ARG A 130 -13.33 -0.01 -12.92
C ARG A 130 -13.52 0.82 -11.64
N ARG A 131 -12.46 1.46 -11.15
CA ARG A 131 -12.54 2.31 -9.94
C ARG A 131 -13.37 3.58 -10.16
N ALA A 132 -13.23 4.20 -11.33
CA ALA A 132 -13.95 5.43 -11.67
C ALA A 132 -15.42 5.18 -12.03
N GLY A 133 -15.77 3.97 -12.45
CA GLY A 133 -17.10 3.63 -12.95
C GLY A 133 -17.41 4.19 -14.35
N TYR A 134 -16.40 4.72 -15.05
CA TYR A 134 -16.49 5.20 -16.42
C TYR A 134 -15.15 5.01 -17.15
N SER A 135 -15.18 4.94 -18.49
CA SER A 135 -13.98 4.90 -19.32
C SER A 135 -13.67 6.31 -19.85
N ILE A 136 -12.38 6.59 -20.02
CA ILE A 136 -11.88 7.80 -20.71
C ILE A 136 -11.33 7.37 -22.05
N THR A 137 -11.79 8.02 -23.12
CA THR A 137 -11.31 7.81 -24.49
C THR A 137 -10.50 9.02 -24.93
N GLY A 138 -9.29 8.77 -25.34
CA GLY A 138 -8.35 9.77 -25.85
C GLY A 138 -8.42 9.94 -27.36
N VAL A 139 -7.31 10.38 -27.95
CA VAL A 139 -7.15 10.57 -29.39
C VAL A 139 -7.22 9.22 -30.10
N ASP A 140 -7.78 9.23 -31.29
CA ASP A 140 -7.89 8.04 -32.16
C ASP A 140 -8.68 6.86 -31.54
N GLY A 141 -9.51 7.14 -30.54
CA GLY A 141 -10.33 6.13 -29.87
C GLY A 141 -9.61 5.30 -28.82
N LEU A 142 -8.35 5.61 -28.49
CA LEU A 142 -7.58 4.91 -27.47
C LEU A 142 -8.24 5.08 -26.09
N THR A 143 -8.57 3.97 -25.43
CA THR A 143 -9.10 4.02 -24.05
C THR A 143 -7.98 4.06 -23.02
N ILE A 144 -8.27 4.60 -21.82
CA ILE A 144 -7.29 4.67 -20.74
C ILE A 144 -6.86 3.27 -20.27
N SER A 145 -7.77 2.30 -20.27
CA SER A 145 -7.49 0.90 -19.94
C SER A 145 -6.53 0.23 -20.94
N GLU A 146 -6.70 0.52 -22.24
CA GLU A 146 -5.75 0.05 -23.26
C GLU A 146 -4.39 0.74 -23.12
N LYS A 147 -4.38 2.06 -22.87
CA LYS A 147 -3.14 2.82 -22.67
C LYS A 147 -2.32 2.32 -21.48
N TRP A 148 -2.97 1.88 -20.43
CA TRP A 148 -2.35 1.43 -19.18
C TRP A 148 -2.41 -0.10 -18.98
N ALA A 149 -2.66 -0.88 -20.04
CA ALA A 149 -2.76 -2.35 -19.96
C ALA A 149 -1.48 -3.00 -19.43
N ASP A 150 -0.31 -2.47 -19.80
CA ASP A 150 1.01 -2.93 -19.34
C ASP A 150 1.52 -2.13 -18.12
N GLY A 151 0.62 -1.49 -17.41
CA GLY A 151 0.91 -0.62 -16.27
C GLY A 151 0.69 0.87 -16.57
N MET A 152 0.56 1.66 -15.52
CA MET A 152 0.31 3.10 -15.64
C MET A 152 1.47 3.80 -16.34
N ALA A 153 1.16 4.61 -17.34
CA ALA A 153 2.12 5.42 -18.09
C ALA A 153 1.70 6.88 -18.05
N THR A 154 2.42 7.67 -17.25
CA THR A 154 2.12 9.11 -17.07
C THR A 154 3.37 9.97 -17.23
N PHE A 155 3.16 11.27 -17.31
CA PHE A 155 4.17 12.28 -17.08
C PHE A 155 3.86 13.02 -15.77
N HIS A 156 4.71 12.87 -14.77
CA HIS A 156 4.60 13.40 -13.40
C HIS A 156 3.33 12.93 -12.63
N GLY A 157 2.75 11.77 -12.98
CA GLY A 157 1.50 11.33 -12.37
C GLY A 157 0.26 12.14 -12.76
N LEU A 158 0.43 13.19 -13.58
CA LEU A 158 -0.60 14.19 -13.86
C LEU A 158 -1.15 14.10 -15.28
N HIS A 159 -0.33 13.74 -16.25
CA HIS A 159 -0.71 13.65 -17.66
C HIS A 159 -0.43 12.26 -18.21
N THR A 160 -1.18 11.84 -19.24
CA THR A 160 -0.85 10.67 -20.05
C THR A 160 -1.01 11.03 -21.53
N ARG A 161 -0.01 10.63 -22.32
CA ARG A 161 0.02 10.92 -23.76
C ARG A 161 -1.16 10.29 -24.49
N GLY A 162 -1.78 11.05 -25.38
CA GLY A 162 -2.96 10.65 -26.13
C GLY A 162 -4.27 11.06 -25.46
N PHE A 163 -4.21 11.71 -24.30
CA PHE A 163 -5.38 12.21 -23.56
C PHE A 163 -5.25 13.71 -23.32
N PRO A 164 -5.33 14.52 -24.39
CA PRO A 164 -5.11 15.96 -24.27
C PRO A 164 -6.11 16.62 -23.33
N ASN A 165 -5.64 17.62 -22.59
CA ASN A 165 -6.41 18.36 -21.57
C ASN A 165 -6.95 17.48 -20.42
N ALA A 166 -6.52 16.22 -20.29
CA ALA A 166 -6.81 15.36 -19.15
C ALA A 166 -5.72 15.52 -18.09
N PHE A 167 -6.15 15.71 -16.85
CA PHE A 167 -5.29 15.83 -15.68
C PHE A 167 -5.73 14.78 -14.66
N PHE A 168 -4.82 13.91 -14.26
CA PHE A 168 -5.05 12.82 -13.32
C PHE A 168 -4.52 13.22 -11.94
N PHE A 169 -5.37 13.20 -10.93
CA PHE A 169 -4.99 13.51 -9.56
C PHE A 169 -4.95 12.21 -8.76
N GLY A 170 -3.78 11.85 -8.28
CA GLY A 170 -3.59 10.63 -7.52
C GLY A 170 -2.17 10.48 -6.97
N PRO A 171 -1.92 9.50 -6.11
CA PRO A 171 -0.59 9.25 -5.56
C PRO A 171 0.34 8.52 -6.56
N GLN A 172 -0.23 7.88 -7.58
CA GLN A 172 0.53 7.06 -8.51
C GLN A 172 1.46 7.90 -9.37
N GLN A 173 2.73 7.50 -9.45
CA GLN A 173 3.77 8.13 -10.25
C GLN A 173 4.01 9.64 -10.02
N SER A 174 3.42 10.21 -8.95
CA SER A 174 3.58 11.64 -8.61
C SER A 174 4.55 11.89 -7.45
N GLY A 175 4.67 10.97 -6.54
CA GLY A 175 5.51 11.04 -5.36
C GLY A 175 4.79 10.61 -4.10
N PHE A 176 5.53 10.03 -3.18
CA PHE A 176 5.00 9.59 -1.90
C PHE A 176 5.10 10.71 -0.85
N THR A 177 3.98 11.03 -0.22
CA THR A 177 3.93 11.97 0.91
C THR A 177 3.03 11.43 2.02
N ALA A 178 3.38 11.71 3.26
CA ALA A 178 2.53 11.39 4.41
C ALA A 178 1.22 12.20 4.42
N THR A 179 1.20 13.37 3.76
CA THR A 179 0.06 14.27 3.68
C THR A 179 -0.49 14.31 2.26
N TYR A 180 -1.50 13.49 1.97
CA TYR A 180 -2.08 13.38 0.64
C TYR A 180 -2.67 14.70 0.12
N THR A 181 -3.28 15.50 0.98
CA THR A 181 -3.81 16.82 0.63
C THR A 181 -2.74 17.78 0.12
N PHE A 182 -1.51 17.70 0.65
CA PHE A 182 -0.37 18.47 0.13
C PHE A 182 -0.06 18.08 -1.34
N ALA A 183 -0.03 16.79 -1.65
CA ALA A 183 0.20 16.34 -3.02
C ALA A 183 -0.90 16.82 -4.00
N LEU A 184 -2.16 16.83 -3.55
CA LEU A 184 -3.27 17.35 -4.35
C LEU A 184 -3.16 18.86 -4.60
N ASP A 185 -2.70 19.62 -3.61
CA ASP A 185 -2.48 21.07 -3.74
C ASP A 185 -1.37 21.38 -4.75
N GLU A 186 -0.24 20.67 -4.67
CA GLU A 186 0.85 20.77 -5.65
C GLU A 186 0.38 20.41 -7.07
N ASN A 187 -0.39 19.35 -7.24
CA ASN A 187 -0.97 18.98 -8.52
C ASN A 187 -1.94 20.06 -9.05
N ALA A 188 -2.73 20.66 -8.18
CA ALA A 188 -3.64 21.76 -8.54
C ALA A 188 -2.87 23.01 -8.97
N MET A 189 -1.80 23.39 -8.26
CA MET A 189 -0.93 24.50 -8.63
C MET A 189 -0.24 24.27 -9.98
N GLN A 190 0.29 23.07 -10.21
CA GLN A 190 0.89 22.70 -11.49
C GLN A 190 -0.14 22.75 -12.63
N THR A 191 -1.33 22.23 -12.43
CA THR A 191 -2.44 22.29 -13.40
C THR A 191 -2.81 23.73 -13.71
N ALA A 192 -2.97 24.57 -12.70
CA ALA A 192 -3.27 26.00 -12.89
C ALA A 192 -2.17 26.73 -13.68
N HIS A 193 -0.90 26.42 -13.40
CA HIS A 193 0.23 26.95 -14.15
C HIS A 193 0.17 26.56 -15.63
N ILE A 194 -0.06 25.28 -15.94
CA ILE A 194 -0.17 24.77 -17.31
C ILE A 194 -1.32 25.43 -18.05
N LEU A 195 -2.48 25.55 -17.43
CA LEU A 195 -3.65 26.23 -18.03
C LEU A 195 -3.38 27.72 -18.25
N GLY A 196 -2.64 28.38 -17.34
CA GLY A 196 -2.18 29.75 -17.50
C GLY A 196 -1.26 29.94 -18.72
N GLU A 197 -0.32 29.00 -18.90
CA GLU A 197 0.58 29.00 -20.06
C GLU A 197 -0.15 28.72 -21.38
N LEU A 198 -1.11 27.78 -21.38
CA LEU A 198 -2.00 27.56 -22.53
C LEU A 198 -2.71 28.86 -22.96
N LYS A 199 -3.32 29.55 -22.01
CA LYS A 199 -4.03 30.80 -22.23
C LYS A 199 -3.12 31.88 -22.81
N LYS A 200 -1.90 32.06 -22.26
CA LYS A 200 -0.91 33.03 -22.73
C LYS A 200 -0.48 32.75 -24.17
N ARG A 201 -0.38 31.51 -24.57
CA ARG A 201 0.03 31.08 -25.92
C ARG A 201 -1.13 31.01 -26.91
N GLY A 202 -2.37 31.25 -26.47
CA GLY A 202 -3.57 31.07 -27.32
C GLY A 202 -3.77 29.62 -27.75
N ALA A 203 -3.20 28.66 -27.01
CA ALA A 203 -3.32 27.23 -27.31
C ALA A 203 -4.58 26.68 -26.67
N LEU A 204 -5.24 25.75 -27.36
CA LEU A 204 -6.47 25.08 -26.88
C LEU A 204 -6.23 23.65 -26.38
N ARG A 205 -5.01 23.15 -26.59
CA ARG A 205 -4.68 21.74 -26.31
C ARG A 205 -3.29 21.64 -25.69
N VAL A 206 -3.18 20.83 -24.63
CA VAL A 206 -1.93 20.37 -24.06
C VAL A 206 -1.96 18.85 -23.96
N ASP A 207 -0.83 18.24 -24.25
CA ASP A 207 -0.64 16.80 -24.16
C ASP A 207 0.81 16.51 -23.77
N ALA A 208 1.07 15.38 -23.12
CA ALA A 208 2.43 14.94 -22.83
C ALA A 208 3.13 14.50 -24.11
N SER A 209 4.40 14.93 -24.29
CA SER A 209 5.20 14.40 -25.38
C SER A 209 5.66 12.97 -25.05
N GLU A 210 5.83 12.13 -26.08
CA GLU A 210 6.35 10.76 -25.93
C GLU A 210 7.68 10.73 -25.18
N LYS A 211 8.58 11.67 -25.51
CA LYS A 211 9.88 11.78 -24.86
C LYS A 211 9.76 12.09 -23.37
N ALA A 212 8.86 12.98 -22.98
CA ALA A 212 8.68 13.36 -21.58
C ALA A 212 8.05 12.22 -20.76
N GLU A 213 6.98 11.60 -21.29
CA GLU A 213 6.33 10.47 -20.64
C GLU A 213 7.31 9.30 -20.48
N SER A 214 8.01 8.89 -21.55
CA SER A 214 8.99 7.80 -21.50
C SER A 214 10.14 8.08 -20.54
N ALA A 215 10.66 9.31 -20.51
CA ALA A 215 11.72 9.69 -19.57
C ALA A 215 11.25 9.59 -18.12
N TRP A 216 10.02 9.99 -17.84
CA TRP A 216 9.43 9.90 -16.51
C TRP A 216 9.21 8.44 -16.07
N ILE A 217 8.61 7.60 -16.94
CA ILE A 217 8.43 6.17 -16.69
C ILE A 217 9.77 5.49 -16.40
N ASN A 218 10.81 5.78 -17.17
CA ASN A 218 12.15 5.25 -16.93
C ASN A 218 12.72 5.70 -15.58
N THR A 219 12.40 6.91 -15.13
CA THR A 219 12.78 7.39 -13.80
C THR A 219 12.06 6.63 -12.71
N ILE A 220 10.73 6.45 -12.83
CA ILE A 220 9.93 5.66 -11.88
C ILE A 220 10.47 4.23 -11.79
N LYS A 221 10.64 3.53 -12.92
CA LYS A 221 11.19 2.16 -12.95
C LYS A 221 12.56 2.04 -12.28
N ARG A 222 13.43 3.02 -12.48
CA ARG A 222 14.75 3.04 -11.84
C ARG A 222 14.66 3.18 -10.33
N VAL A 223 13.75 4.03 -9.84
CA VAL A 223 13.54 4.24 -8.39
C VAL A 223 12.84 3.03 -7.77
N ALA A 224 11.83 2.47 -8.43
CA ALA A 224 11.08 1.31 -7.96
C ALA A 224 12.00 0.10 -7.71
N ARG A 225 12.99 -0.15 -8.57
CA ARG A 225 13.98 -1.23 -8.38
C ARG A 225 14.73 -1.17 -7.05
N GLN A 226 14.89 0.01 -6.46
CA GLN A 226 15.56 0.17 -5.17
C GLN A 226 14.73 -0.38 -4.00
N THR A 227 13.42 -0.50 -4.17
CA THR A 227 12.48 -1.00 -3.16
C THR A 227 11.92 -2.39 -3.48
N GLU A 228 12.28 -2.97 -4.62
CA GLU A 228 11.73 -4.24 -5.13
C GLU A 228 11.92 -5.39 -4.14
N GLU A 229 13.10 -5.56 -3.57
CA GLU A 229 13.38 -6.61 -2.58
C GLU A 229 12.54 -6.42 -1.31
N PHE A 230 12.35 -5.17 -0.89
CA PHE A 230 11.47 -4.85 0.23
C PHE A 230 10.02 -5.22 -0.11
N GLN A 231 9.51 -4.82 -1.26
CA GLN A 231 8.14 -5.11 -1.70
C GLN A 231 7.89 -6.62 -1.84
N LYS A 232 8.84 -7.38 -2.39
CA LYS A 232 8.78 -8.85 -2.47
C LYS A 232 8.79 -9.53 -1.11
N SER A 233 9.36 -8.91 -0.09
CA SER A 233 9.36 -9.43 1.28
C SER A 233 8.07 -9.16 2.04
N CYS A 234 7.19 -8.31 1.51
CA CYS A 234 5.92 -7.96 2.10
C CYS A 234 4.84 -9.00 1.79
N THR A 235 3.92 -9.20 2.74
CA THR A 235 2.68 -9.92 2.48
C THR A 235 1.83 -9.16 1.47
N PRO A 236 0.97 -9.84 0.68
CA PRO A 236 0.08 -9.21 -0.28
C PRO A 236 -0.71 -8.04 0.31
N GLY A 237 -0.86 -6.97 -0.45
CA GLY A 237 -1.59 -5.78 -0.07
C GLY A 237 -1.47 -4.70 -1.14
N TYR A 238 -2.21 -3.61 -0.99
CA TYR A 238 -2.29 -2.58 -2.01
C TYR A 238 -0.96 -1.82 -2.27
N TYR A 239 0.04 -1.92 -1.39
CA TYR A 239 1.35 -1.30 -1.61
C TYR A 239 2.25 -2.11 -2.56
N ASN A 240 2.01 -3.41 -2.68
CA ASN A 240 2.76 -4.30 -3.58
C ASN A 240 1.86 -4.99 -4.60
N ASN A 241 0.77 -4.32 -5.01
CA ASN A 241 -0.20 -4.80 -5.99
C ASN A 241 -0.68 -6.22 -5.68
N GLU A 242 -1.07 -6.47 -4.43
CA GLU A 242 -1.51 -7.78 -3.92
C GLU A 242 -0.47 -8.90 -4.16
N GLY A 243 0.82 -8.54 -4.09
CA GLY A 243 1.96 -9.45 -4.28
C GLY A 243 2.47 -9.54 -5.73
N HIS A 244 1.84 -8.84 -6.68
CA HIS A 244 2.23 -8.79 -8.09
C HIS A 244 3.23 -7.64 -8.34
N VAL A 245 4.43 -7.74 -7.74
CA VAL A 245 5.46 -6.69 -7.81
C VAL A 245 6.13 -6.57 -9.18
N GLU A 246 5.88 -7.49 -10.10
CA GLU A 246 6.35 -7.45 -11.48
C GLU A 246 5.75 -6.32 -12.32
N PHE A 247 4.63 -5.75 -11.90
CA PHE A 247 4.06 -4.54 -12.51
C PHE A 247 4.81 -3.30 -12.06
N GLU A 248 5.97 -3.04 -12.66
CA GLU A 248 6.96 -2.01 -12.29
C GLU A 248 6.47 -0.56 -12.41
N SER A 249 5.20 -0.30 -12.64
CA SER A 249 4.69 1.03 -13.02
C SER A 249 3.66 1.63 -12.07
N GLN A 250 3.52 1.09 -10.86
CA GLN A 250 2.60 1.71 -9.86
C GLN A 250 3.20 2.87 -9.10
#